data_08adb814db847255ccf273fc82fb2706
#
_entry.id   08adb814db847255ccf273fc82fb2706
#
_cell.length_a   1.000
_cell.length_b   1.000
_cell.length_c   1.000
_cell.angle_alpha   90.00
_cell.angle_beta   90.00
_cell.angle_gamma   90.00
#
_symmetry.space_group_name_H-M   'P 1'
#
loop_
_entity.id
_entity.type
_entity.pdbx_description
1 polymer ?
#
loop_
_entity_poly.entity_id
_entity_poly.type
_entity_poly.pdbx_seq_one_letter_code
_entity_poly.pdbx_strand_id
1 'polypeptide(L)'
;MPTMPYIKIYSEKKKILSISICDIFSEIISGKKIRPGIYTYPFHFALPLDLPSSFESKIAKVHYCIKIKSKPAVKVRKNVPLRILENVNLNHLEEMMITSIHDFVKAFRTSGKFSVSVKTYRAFASKQTVPFEIILNNSRKVKISKLTVALIQKLRYEVQTGYAEEEKTMCKAENKKFANALVEICNLKIEMPSLCPSTIHSLGAMVNISYEFRVKVKFRFHFSLIGSIPVTVATVPVIHHDF
;
A
#
# COMPACT_ATOMS: atom_id res chain seq x y z
N MET A 1 41.98 -9.42 -11.05
CA MET A 1 41.03 -8.47 -11.63
C MET A 1 39.71 -8.61 -10.83
N PRO A 2 39.20 -7.58 -10.21
CA PRO A 2 37.91 -7.67 -9.56
C PRO A 2 36.82 -7.79 -10.65
N THR A 3 36.07 -8.88 -10.62
CA THR A 3 34.91 -9.06 -11.46
C THR A 3 33.87 -8.03 -11.08
N MET A 4 33.53 -7.12 -12.00
CA MET A 4 32.40 -6.21 -11.80
C MET A 4 31.14 -7.02 -11.53
N PRO A 5 30.35 -6.63 -10.53
CA PRO A 5 29.09 -7.30 -10.27
C PRO A 5 28.18 -7.15 -11.49
N TYR A 6 27.77 -8.28 -12.07
CA TYR A 6 26.78 -8.30 -13.14
C TYR A 6 25.46 -7.75 -12.61
N ILE A 7 25.07 -6.55 -13.05
CA ILE A 7 23.74 -6.01 -12.80
C ILE A 7 22.78 -6.75 -13.72
N LYS A 8 21.95 -7.61 -13.13
CA LYS A 8 20.90 -8.32 -13.86
C LYS A 8 19.70 -7.37 -14.00
N ILE A 9 19.45 -6.90 -15.21
CA ILE A 9 18.30 -6.03 -15.51
C ILE A 9 17.14 -6.92 -15.91
N TYR A 10 16.03 -6.81 -15.19
CA TYR A 10 14.76 -7.44 -15.52
C TYR A 10 13.82 -6.39 -16.09
N SER A 11 13.20 -6.68 -17.23
CA SER A 11 12.20 -5.79 -17.81
C SER A 11 11.07 -6.61 -18.41
N GLU A 12 9.85 -6.26 -18.02
CA GLU A 12 8.63 -6.85 -18.56
C GLU A 12 7.60 -5.77 -18.78
N LYS A 13 6.82 -5.88 -19.87
CA LYS A 13 5.71 -5.00 -20.19
C LYS A 13 4.49 -5.81 -20.51
N LYS A 14 3.47 -5.68 -19.67
CA LYS A 14 2.19 -6.39 -19.82
C LYS A 14 1.09 -5.40 -20.15
N LYS A 15 0.28 -5.73 -21.17
CA LYS A 15 -0.96 -5.02 -21.47
C LYS A 15 -2.08 -5.63 -20.63
N ILE A 16 -2.60 -4.88 -19.66
CA ILE A 16 -3.58 -5.37 -18.69
C ILE A 16 -4.98 -5.32 -19.29
N LEU A 17 -5.32 -4.21 -19.96
CA LEU A 17 -6.64 -3.98 -20.52
C LEU A 17 -6.55 -3.27 -21.86
N SER A 18 -7.42 -3.62 -22.77
CA SER A 18 -7.64 -2.87 -24.00
C SER A 18 -9.08 -3.04 -24.45
N ILE A 19 -9.85 -2.00 -24.31
CA ILE A 19 -11.20 -1.89 -24.85
C ILE A 19 -11.10 -0.98 -26.07
N SER A 20 -11.58 -1.44 -27.22
CA SER A 20 -11.65 -0.62 -28.43
C SER A 20 -13.12 -0.35 -28.72
N ILE A 21 -13.48 0.91 -28.75
CA ILE A 21 -14.78 1.39 -29.22
C ILE A 21 -14.56 1.83 -30.65
N CYS A 22 -14.88 0.94 -31.59
CA CYS A 22 -14.79 1.25 -33.01
C CYS A 22 -16.08 1.93 -33.45
N ASP A 23 -15.94 2.93 -34.34
CA ASP A 23 -17.00 3.55 -35.10
C ASP A 23 -18.02 4.42 -34.37
N ILE A 24 -17.56 5.18 -33.35
CA ILE A 24 -18.36 6.30 -32.81
C ILE A 24 -18.73 7.31 -33.92
N PHE A 25 -17.99 7.32 -35.02
CA PHE A 25 -18.13 8.28 -36.13
C PHE A 25 -18.59 7.66 -37.45
N SER A 26 -18.85 6.35 -37.52
CA SER A 26 -19.20 5.71 -38.80
C SER A 26 -20.48 6.23 -39.39
N GLU A 27 -21.47 6.55 -38.58
CA GLU A 27 -22.74 7.15 -39.05
C GLU A 27 -22.58 8.58 -39.56
N ILE A 28 -21.56 9.30 -39.10
CA ILE A 28 -21.31 10.71 -39.48
C ILE A 28 -20.38 10.80 -40.68
N ILE A 29 -19.47 9.84 -40.85
CA ILE A 29 -18.39 9.87 -41.86
C ILE A 29 -18.77 9.12 -43.14
N SER A 30 -19.91 8.45 -43.19
CA SER A 30 -20.36 7.81 -44.44
C SER A 30 -20.67 8.84 -45.54
N GLY A 31 -19.61 9.37 -46.14
CA GLY A 31 -19.67 10.22 -47.33
C GLY A 31 -20.07 11.69 -47.16
N LYS A 32 -20.35 12.17 -45.95
CA LYS A 32 -20.71 13.59 -45.71
C LYS A 32 -19.50 14.40 -45.22
N LYS A 33 -19.33 15.57 -45.81
CA LYS A 33 -18.35 16.60 -45.35
C LYS A 33 -18.80 17.08 -43.96
N ILE A 34 -17.97 16.87 -42.96
CA ILE A 34 -18.20 17.39 -41.60
C ILE A 34 -18.02 18.90 -41.65
N ARG A 35 -19.04 19.67 -41.27
CA ARG A 35 -18.98 21.13 -41.18
C ARG A 35 -18.15 21.53 -39.94
N PRO A 36 -17.47 22.68 -39.98
CA PRO A 36 -16.84 23.23 -38.79
C PRO A 36 -17.85 23.37 -37.64
N GLY A 37 -17.51 22.88 -36.45
CA GLY A 37 -18.42 22.94 -35.30
C GLY A 37 -17.88 22.13 -34.11
N ILE A 38 -18.59 22.22 -33.00
CA ILE A 38 -18.33 21.42 -31.80
C ILE A 38 -19.25 20.21 -31.84
N TYR A 39 -18.64 19.02 -31.72
CA TYR A 39 -19.35 17.74 -31.72
C TYR A 39 -19.10 17.04 -30.42
N THR A 40 -20.13 16.56 -29.72
CA THR A 40 -20.05 15.85 -28.47
C THR A 40 -20.52 14.42 -28.64
N TYR A 41 -19.68 13.47 -28.24
CA TYR A 41 -19.97 12.03 -28.30
C TYR A 41 -19.90 11.43 -26.91
N PRO A 42 -21.03 11.13 -26.30
CA PRO A 42 -21.05 10.37 -25.05
C PRO A 42 -20.68 8.91 -25.34
N PHE A 43 -19.81 8.37 -24.53
CA PHE A 43 -19.53 6.93 -24.52
C PHE A 43 -19.38 6.44 -23.08
N HIS A 44 -19.69 5.18 -22.86
CA HIS A 44 -19.50 4.53 -21.57
C HIS A 44 -18.92 3.13 -21.79
N PHE A 45 -18.19 2.65 -20.81
CA PHE A 45 -17.63 1.31 -20.80
C PHE A 45 -17.48 0.84 -19.35
N ALA A 46 -17.66 -0.47 -19.14
CA ALA A 46 -17.42 -1.07 -17.84
C ALA A 46 -15.94 -1.41 -17.68
N LEU A 47 -15.41 -1.13 -16.49
CA LEU A 47 -14.09 -1.59 -16.10
C LEU A 47 -14.20 -2.95 -15.41
N PRO A 48 -13.32 -3.93 -15.72
CA PRO A 48 -13.21 -5.16 -14.94
C PRO A 48 -12.93 -4.87 -13.46
N LEU A 49 -13.50 -5.70 -12.58
CA LEU A 49 -13.35 -5.52 -11.13
C LEU A 49 -11.96 -5.85 -10.61
N ASP A 50 -11.21 -6.67 -11.35
CA ASP A 50 -9.87 -7.17 -11.02
C ASP A 50 -8.72 -6.30 -11.56
N LEU A 51 -9.01 -5.08 -11.98
CA LEU A 51 -7.98 -4.18 -12.48
C LEU A 51 -7.08 -3.71 -11.32
N PRO A 52 -5.75 -3.85 -11.48
CA PRO A 52 -4.82 -3.34 -10.48
C PRO A 52 -4.88 -1.82 -10.40
N SER A 53 -4.63 -1.28 -9.21
CA SER A 53 -4.58 0.17 -8.99
C SER A 53 -3.50 0.84 -9.84
N SER A 54 -3.77 2.08 -10.27
CA SER A 54 -2.73 2.93 -10.83
C SER A 54 -1.61 3.11 -9.84
N PHE A 55 -0.39 2.81 -10.25
CA PHE A 55 0.79 2.83 -9.41
C PHE A 55 1.99 3.39 -10.14
N GLU A 56 2.86 4.10 -9.44
CA GLU A 56 4.12 4.59 -9.99
C GLU A 56 5.23 4.54 -8.92
N SER A 57 6.35 3.92 -9.28
CA SER A 57 7.58 3.88 -8.52
C SER A 57 8.78 4.18 -9.43
N LYS A 58 9.99 4.08 -8.88
CA LYS A 58 11.22 4.26 -9.67
C LYS A 58 11.43 3.17 -10.74
N ILE A 59 10.91 1.96 -10.49
CA ILE A 59 11.19 0.78 -11.31
C ILE A 59 9.95 0.17 -11.96
N ALA A 60 8.74 0.53 -11.51
CA ALA A 60 7.50 0.01 -12.07
C ALA A 60 6.41 1.08 -12.18
N LYS A 61 5.56 0.94 -13.19
CA LYS A 61 4.44 1.84 -13.43
C LYS A 61 3.24 1.07 -13.96
N VAL A 62 2.10 1.26 -13.30
CA VAL A 62 0.78 0.83 -13.77
C VAL A 62 -0.02 2.08 -14.11
N HIS A 63 -0.32 2.28 -15.38
CA HIS A 63 -1.04 3.47 -15.84
C HIS A 63 -2.13 3.12 -16.84
N TYR A 64 -3.20 3.86 -16.79
CA TYR A 64 -4.34 3.76 -17.69
C TYR A 64 -4.52 5.04 -18.47
N CYS A 65 -4.93 4.94 -19.72
CA CYS A 65 -5.23 6.10 -20.54
C CYS A 65 -6.30 5.78 -21.59
N ILE A 66 -7.14 6.75 -21.86
CA ILE A 66 -7.99 6.74 -23.03
C ILE A 66 -7.20 7.30 -24.20
N LYS A 67 -7.10 6.55 -25.30
CA LYS A 67 -6.43 6.97 -26.52
C LYS A 67 -7.48 7.24 -27.59
N ILE A 68 -7.58 8.50 -27.98
CA ILE A 68 -8.45 8.92 -29.06
C ILE A 68 -7.60 9.01 -30.32
N LYS A 69 -8.04 8.34 -31.38
CA LYS A 69 -7.38 8.37 -32.69
C LYS A 69 -8.44 8.60 -33.76
N SER A 70 -8.21 9.53 -34.65
CA SER A 70 -9.02 9.66 -35.86
C SER A 70 -8.42 8.87 -37.01
N LYS A 71 -9.24 8.38 -37.94
CA LYS A 71 -8.80 7.77 -39.19
C LYS A 71 -8.42 8.82 -40.24
N PRO A 72 -7.83 8.45 -41.38
CA PRO A 72 -6.66 9.09 -41.98
C PRO A 72 -6.75 10.54 -42.44
N ALA A 73 -7.91 11.15 -42.52
CA ALA A 73 -8.03 12.51 -43.02
C ALA A 73 -7.60 13.60 -42.02
N VAL A 74 -7.71 13.35 -40.72
CA VAL A 74 -7.30 14.28 -39.66
C VAL A 74 -6.55 13.50 -38.59
N LYS A 75 -5.25 13.71 -38.49
CA LYS A 75 -4.39 13.02 -37.49
C LYS A 75 -4.59 13.58 -36.09
N VAL A 76 -5.79 13.40 -35.51
CA VAL A 76 -6.01 13.71 -34.09
C VAL A 76 -5.55 12.55 -33.26
N ARG A 77 -4.61 12.78 -32.35
CA ARG A 77 -4.20 11.83 -31.32
C ARG A 77 -4.24 12.53 -29.98
N LYS A 78 -5.12 12.08 -29.11
CA LYS A 78 -5.21 12.60 -27.74
C LYS A 78 -5.11 11.43 -26.76
N ASN A 79 -4.29 11.59 -25.73
CA ASN A 79 -4.19 10.66 -24.63
C ASN A 79 -4.73 11.35 -23.37
N VAL A 80 -5.72 10.77 -22.75
CA VAL A 80 -6.28 11.25 -21.49
C VAL A 80 -5.90 10.25 -20.39
N PRO A 81 -5.04 10.63 -19.44
CA PRO A 81 -4.67 9.74 -18.36
C PRO A 81 -5.87 9.48 -17.44
N LEU A 82 -5.98 8.24 -16.97
CA LEU A 82 -6.97 7.82 -15.98
C LEU A 82 -6.26 7.32 -14.73
N ARG A 83 -6.78 7.67 -13.58
CA ARG A 83 -6.38 7.10 -12.30
C ARG A 83 -7.44 6.11 -11.86
N ILE A 84 -7.08 4.84 -11.83
CA ILE A 84 -7.92 3.73 -11.37
C ILE A 84 -7.40 3.29 -10.01
N LEU A 85 -8.31 3.07 -9.07
CA LEU A 85 -8.01 2.45 -7.78
C LEU A 85 -8.86 1.20 -7.67
N GLU A 86 -8.25 0.12 -7.23
CA GLU A 86 -8.94 -1.12 -6.89
C GLU A 86 -9.95 -0.84 -5.78
N ASN A 87 -11.14 -1.39 -5.87
CA ASN A 87 -12.17 -1.22 -4.86
C ASN A 87 -11.97 -2.26 -3.73
N VAL A 88 -11.18 -1.87 -2.73
CA VAL A 88 -10.89 -2.68 -1.55
C VAL A 88 -11.83 -2.26 -0.43
N ASN A 89 -12.96 -2.97 -0.31
CA ASN A 89 -13.91 -2.83 0.78
C ASN A 89 -13.78 -4.04 1.72
N LEU A 90 -13.42 -3.80 2.99
CA LEU A 90 -13.20 -4.83 4.00
C LEU A 90 -14.32 -4.90 5.05
N ASN A 91 -15.36 -4.06 4.93
CA ASN A 91 -16.43 -3.97 5.93
C ASN A 91 -17.38 -5.18 5.95
N HIS A 92 -17.17 -6.16 5.09
CA HIS A 92 -17.87 -7.45 5.13
C HIS A 92 -17.09 -8.54 5.90
N LEU A 93 -15.86 -8.21 6.35
CA LEU A 93 -14.98 -9.12 7.10
C LEU A 93 -14.89 -8.62 8.56
N GLU A 94 -15.65 -9.24 9.46
CA GLU A 94 -15.72 -8.85 10.87
C GLU A 94 -14.32 -8.77 11.53
N GLU A 95 -13.44 -9.71 11.20
CA GLU A 95 -12.07 -9.76 11.71
C GLU A 95 -11.22 -8.53 11.35
N MET A 96 -11.60 -7.78 10.32
CA MET A 96 -10.91 -6.54 9.92
C MET A 96 -11.43 -5.30 10.65
N MET A 97 -12.61 -5.40 11.27
CA MET A 97 -13.27 -4.31 12.00
C MET A 97 -12.94 -4.32 13.50
N ILE A 98 -12.49 -5.45 14.02
CA ILE A 98 -12.13 -5.61 15.43
C ILE A 98 -10.63 -5.43 15.68
N THR A 99 -10.26 -5.14 16.93
CA THR A 99 -8.87 -5.05 17.34
C THR A 99 -8.21 -6.43 17.42
N SER A 100 -6.90 -6.45 17.21
CA SER A 100 -6.04 -7.63 17.43
C SER A 100 -4.91 -7.29 18.38
N ILE A 101 -4.46 -8.30 19.14
CA ILE A 101 -3.34 -8.19 20.07
C ILE A 101 -2.17 -8.97 19.49
N HIS A 102 -0.99 -8.34 19.51
CA HIS A 102 0.25 -8.92 19.00
C HIS A 102 1.33 -8.82 20.06
N ASP A 103 1.90 -9.97 20.43
CA ASP A 103 2.90 -10.07 21.47
C ASP A 103 4.30 -10.30 20.90
N PHE A 104 5.26 -9.51 21.40
CA PHE A 104 6.66 -9.61 21.03
C PHE A 104 7.49 -9.78 22.29
N VAL A 105 8.39 -10.75 22.31
CA VAL A 105 9.21 -11.06 23.48
C VAL A 105 10.69 -10.97 23.14
N LYS A 106 11.45 -10.37 24.04
CA LYS A 106 12.92 -10.35 23.99
C LYS A 106 13.49 -10.94 25.25
N ALA A 107 14.30 -11.97 25.10
CA ALA A 107 15.10 -12.53 26.20
C ALA A 107 16.43 -11.75 26.32
N PHE A 108 16.89 -11.54 27.55
CA PHE A 108 18.21 -11.02 27.87
C PHE A 108 19.07 -12.13 28.49
N ARG A 109 20.39 -12.09 28.20
CA ARG A 109 21.34 -13.15 28.66
C ARG A 109 21.34 -13.40 30.17
N THR A 110 21.13 -12.37 30.97
CA THR A 110 21.23 -12.39 32.43
C THR A 110 19.88 -12.60 33.13
N SER A 111 19.03 -13.47 32.57
CA SER A 111 17.73 -13.84 33.11
C SER A 111 16.70 -12.71 33.17
N GLY A 112 15.69 -12.81 32.38
CA GLY A 112 14.52 -11.94 32.34
C GLY A 112 14.01 -11.75 30.93
N LYS A 113 12.72 -11.57 30.82
CA LYS A 113 12.03 -11.31 29.54
C LYS A 113 11.49 -9.90 29.54
N PHE A 114 11.58 -9.26 28.43
CA PHE A 114 10.85 -8.04 28.13
C PHE A 114 9.80 -8.39 27.09
N SER A 115 8.55 -8.03 27.34
CA SER A 115 7.49 -8.26 26.36
C SER A 115 6.76 -6.96 26.03
N VAL A 116 6.26 -6.91 24.84
CA VAL A 116 5.44 -5.84 24.30
C VAL A 116 4.18 -6.43 23.72
N SER A 117 3.04 -6.07 24.26
CA SER A 117 1.72 -6.39 23.73
C SER A 117 1.18 -5.16 23.02
N VAL A 118 0.79 -5.30 21.77
CA VAL A 118 0.27 -4.21 20.93
C VAL A 118 -1.15 -4.53 20.51
N LYS A 119 -2.11 -3.73 20.95
CA LYS A 119 -3.50 -3.77 20.52
C LYS A 119 -3.69 -2.73 19.43
N THR A 120 -4.21 -3.14 18.28
CA THR A 120 -4.49 -2.26 17.14
C THR A 120 -5.44 -2.93 16.15
N TYR A 121 -5.86 -2.24 15.11
CA TYR A 121 -6.66 -2.79 14.01
C TYR A 121 -5.81 -3.42 12.92
N ARG A 122 -6.37 -4.42 12.23
CA ARG A 122 -5.72 -5.12 11.10
C ARG A 122 -5.92 -4.44 9.76
N ALA A 123 -6.90 -3.55 9.66
CA ALA A 123 -7.25 -2.87 8.41
C ALA A 123 -7.61 -1.41 8.64
N PHE A 124 -7.33 -0.58 7.65
CA PHE A 124 -7.70 0.83 7.63
C PHE A 124 -7.65 1.36 6.20
N ALA A 125 -8.25 2.52 5.96
CA ALA A 125 -8.12 3.25 4.70
C ALA A 125 -7.20 4.47 4.86
N SER A 126 -6.82 5.08 3.74
CA SER A 126 -6.14 6.36 3.71
C SER A 126 -6.89 7.42 4.54
N LYS A 127 -6.15 8.27 5.25
CA LYS A 127 -6.65 9.36 6.11
C LYS A 127 -7.41 8.93 7.37
N GLN A 128 -7.55 7.65 7.64
CA GLN A 128 -8.05 7.18 8.94
C GLN A 128 -6.97 7.33 10.01
N THR A 129 -7.38 7.57 11.25
CA THR A 129 -6.50 7.54 12.42
C THR A 129 -6.53 6.17 13.05
N VAL A 130 -5.36 5.53 13.15
CA VAL A 130 -5.21 4.20 13.77
C VAL A 130 -4.65 4.35 15.18
N PRO A 131 -5.37 3.89 16.20
CA PRO A 131 -4.91 3.88 17.58
C PRO A 131 -4.04 2.64 17.87
N PHE A 132 -3.13 2.80 18.82
CA PHE A 132 -2.29 1.75 19.37
C PHE A 132 -2.29 1.84 20.89
N GLU A 133 -2.69 0.77 21.57
CA GLU A 133 -2.44 0.57 22.98
C GLU A 133 -1.28 -0.40 23.12
N ILE A 134 -0.20 0.03 23.77
CA ILE A 134 1.05 -0.73 23.83
C ILE A 134 1.40 -0.94 25.29
N ILE A 135 1.38 -2.18 25.73
CA ILE A 135 1.74 -2.59 27.09
C ILE A 135 3.17 -3.10 27.09
N LEU A 136 4.03 -2.45 27.83
CA LEU A 136 5.44 -2.80 28.01
C LEU A 136 5.60 -3.50 29.36
N ASN A 137 5.93 -4.81 29.36
CA ASN A 137 6.25 -5.57 30.55
C ASN A 137 7.79 -5.62 30.72
N ASN A 138 8.30 -4.86 31.68
CA ASN A 138 9.72 -4.63 31.91
C ASN A 138 10.17 -5.14 33.29
N SER A 139 10.07 -6.46 33.53
CA SER A 139 10.42 -7.07 34.81
C SER A 139 11.83 -6.77 35.33
N ARG A 140 12.73 -6.40 34.43
CA ARG A 140 14.14 -6.09 34.75
C ARG A 140 14.43 -4.58 34.83
N LYS A 141 13.45 -3.74 34.64
CA LYS A 141 13.63 -2.27 34.58
C LYS A 141 14.76 -1.85 33.64
N VAL A 142 14.86 -2.54 32.48
CA VAL A 142 15.80 -2.19 31.42
C VAL A 142 15.46 -0.81 30.89
N LYS A 143 16.48 0.05 30.76
CA LYS A 143 16.27 1.45 30.37
C LYS A 143 15.84 1.56 28.90
N ILE A 144 14.56 1.88 28.69
CA ILE A 144 13.98 2.12 27.38
C ILE A 144 14.35 3.54 26.95
N SER A 145 14.80 3.71 25.73
CA SER A 145 15.15 5.02 25.18
C SER A 145 14.10 5.55 24.19
N LYS A 146 13.42 4.65 23.49
CA LYS A 146 12.45 5.02 22.45
C LYS A 146 11.56 3.85 22.06
N LEU A 147 10.29 4.15 21.89
CA LEU A 147 9.30 3.30 21.23
C LEU A 147 8.91 3.97 19.92
N THR A 148 8.90 3.22 18.83
CA THR A 148 8.48 3.70 17.51
C THR A 148 7.50 2.71 16.93
N VAL A 149 6.38 3.20 16.42
CA VAL A 149 5.47 2.47 15.53
C VAL A 149 5.53 3.13 14.18
N ALA A 150 5.88 2.40 13.15
CA ALA A 150 6.02 2.90 11.79
C ALA A 150 5.19 2.06 10.82
N LEU A 151 4.46 2.69 9.92
CA LEU A 151 3.85 2.02 8.78
C LEU A 151 4.89 1.84 7.68
N ILE A 152 5.14 0.60 7.33
CA ILE A 152 6.07 0.21 6.26
C ILE A 152 5.25 -0.29 5.09
N GLN A 153 5.44 0.31 3.93
CA GLN A 153 4.98 -0.21 2.64
C GLN A 153 6.03 -1.16 2.10
N LYS A 154 5.62 -2.36 1.71
CA LYS A 154 6.44 -3.34 1.02
C LYS A 154 5.96 -3.45 -0.41
N LEU A 155 6.86 -3.27 -1.34
CA LEU A 155 6.62 -3.39 -2.76
C LEU A 155 7.39 -4.59 -3.26
N ARG A 156 6.70 -5.54 -3.87
CA ARG A 156 7.31 -6.67 -4.54
C ARG A 156 6.98 -6.61 -6.01
N TYR A 157 8.01 -6.57 -6.82
CA TYR A 157 7.93 -6.51 -8.28
C TYR A 157 8.28 -7.88 -8.83
N GLU A 158 7.36 -8.49 -9.57
CA GLU A 158 7.57 -9.83 -10.13
C GLU A 158 7.58 -9.78 -11.64
N VAL A 159 8.58 -10.43 -12.23
CA VAL A 159 8.68 -10.69 -13.66
C VAL A 159 9.02 -12.17 -13.86
N GLN A 160 8.82 -12.71 -15.05
CA GLN A 160 9.05 -14.14 -15.34
C GLN A 160 10.43 -14.67 -14.91
N THR A 161 11.44 -13.82 -14.88
CA THR A 161 12.82 -14.19 -14.63
C THR A 161 13.38 -13.80 -13.27
N GLY A 162 12.56 -13.17 -12.39
CA GLY A 162 13.00 -12.77 -11.07
C GLY A 162 12.05 -11.80 -10.38
N TYR A 163 12.46 -11.35 -9.20
CA TYR A 163 11.71 -10.36 -8.43
C TYR A 163 12.64 -9.32 -7.81
N ALA A 164 12.09 -8.19 -7.43
CA ALA A 164 12.75 -7.17 -6.63
C ALA A 164 11.80 -6.73 -5.51
N GLU A 165 12.36 -6.37 -4.37
CA GLU A 165 11.60 -5.88 -3.21
C GLU A 165 12.11 -4.52 -2.79
N GLU A 166 11.18 -3.67 -2.34
CA GLU A 166 11.48 -2.34 -1.82
C GLU A 166 10.62 -2.11 -0.57
N GLU A 167 11.23 -1.55 0.48
CA GLU A 167 10.52 -1.13 1.67
C GLU A 167 10.57 0.39 1.81
N LYS A 168 9.44 0.99 2.17
CA LYS A 168 9.36 2.43 2.40
C LYS A 168 8.57 2.74 3.67
N THR A 169 9.15 3.57 4.54
CA THR A 169 8.42 4.10 5.69
C THR A 169 7.47 5.20 5.23
N MET A 170 6.18 5.01 5.46
CA MET A 170 5.13 5.94 5.05
C MET A 170 4.85 6.99 6.13
N CYS A 171 4.70 6.57 7.37
CA CYS A 171 4.50 7.43 8.54
C CYS A 171 4.98 6.71 9.80
N LYS A 172 5.10 7.45 10.91
CA LYS A 172 5.52 6.91 12.20
C LYS A 172 5.01 7.75 13.36
N ALA A 173 4.81 7.09 14.51
CA ALA A 173 4.66 7.72 15.81
C ALA A 173 5.76 7.25 16.76
N GLU A 174 6.13 8.10 17.70
CA GLU A 174 7.24 7.85 18.61
C GLU A 174 6.89 8.28 20.04
N ASN A 175 7.29 7.44 21.01
CA ASN A 175 7.34 7.82 22.42
C ASN A 175 8.79 7.79 22.91
N LYS A 176 9.21 8.83 23.63
CA LYS A 176 10.57 8.98 24.21
C LYS A 176 10.55 9.16 25.72
N LYS A 177 9.34 9.25 26.32
CA LYS A 177 9.18 9.43 27.76
C LYS A 177 8.74 8.13 28.37
N PHE A 178 9.53 7.56 29.26
CA PHE A 178 9.29 6.30 29.96
C PHE A 178 9.51 6.45 31.45
N ALA A 179 8.60 5.93 32.24
CA ALA A 179 8.72 5.87 33.69
C ALA A 179 9.66 4.75 34.16
N ASN A 180 10.02 3.83 33.26
CA ASN A 180 10.77 2.60 33.55
C ASN A 180 10.12 1.76 34.66
N ALA A 181 8.80 1.76 34.69
CA ALA A 181 7.99 0.91 35.58
C ALA A 181 8.09 -0.57 35.18
N LEU A 182 7.61 -1.46 36.04
CA LEU A 182 7.49 -2.90 35.71
C LEU A 182 6.52 -3.14 34.56
N VAL A 183 5.42 -2.41 34.59
CA VAL A 183 4.43 -2.38 33.50
C VAL A 183 4.17 -0.93 33.14
N GLU A 184 4.20 -0.63 31.87
CA GLU A 184 3.95 0.72 31.35
C GLU A 184 3.03 0.65 30.13
N ILE A 185 2.00 1.48 30.09
CA ILE A 185 1.05 1.56 29.00
C ILE A 185 1.33 2.82 28.19
N CYS A 186 1.48 2.67 26.90
CA CYS A 186 1.74 3.74 25.96
C CYS A 186 0.61 3.79 24.92
N ASN A 187 -0.12 4.89 24.85
CA ASN A 187 -1.14 5.11 23.83
C ASN A 187 -0.55 5.99 22.71
N LEU A 188 -0.55 5.47 21.48
CA LEU A 188 -0.12 6.19 20.30
C LEU A 188 -1.26 6.25 19.29
N LYS A 189 -1.25 7.28 18.45
CA LYS A 189 -2.16 7.41 17.31
C LYS A 189 -1.36 7.79 16.09
N ILE A 190 -1.70 7.22 14.94
CA ILE A 190 -1.08 7.54 13.66
C ILE A 190 -2.18 7.91 12.67
N GLU A 191 -2.11 9.12 12.14
CA GLU A 191 -2.94 9.54 11.02
C GLU A 191 -2.31 8.99 9.73
N MET A 192 -3.09 8.21 8.97
CA MET A 192 -2.62 7.56 7.77
C MET A 192 -2.52 8.57 6.62
N PRO A 193 -1.38 8.62 5.92
CA PRO A 193 -1.25 9.46 4.74
C PRO A 193 -2.10 8.92 3.59
N SER A 194 -2.08 9.59 2.45
CA SER A 194 -2.65 9.05 1.21
C SER A 194 -1.81 7.86 0.76
N LEU A 195 -2.43 6.67 0.68
CA LEU A 195 -1.79 5.39 0.38
C LEU A 195 -2.43 4.74 -0.85
N CYS A 196 -1.66 3.94 -1.57
CA CYS A 196 -2.24 2.96 -2.48
C CYS A 196 -2.85 1.83 -1.66
N PRO A 197 -3.97 1.22 -2.09
CA PRO A 197 -4.52 0.06 -1.40
C PRO A 197 -3.55 -1.13 -1.43
N SER A 198 -3.71 -2.05 -0.49
CA SER A 198 -3.04 -3.36 -0.55
C SER A 198 -3.53 -4.13 -1.77
N THR A 199 -2.62 -4.86 -2.42
CA THR A 199 -2.99 -5.76 -3.50
C THR A 199 -3.65 -7.00 -2.90
N ILE A 200 -4.95 -7.17 -3.13
CA ILE A 200 -5.71 -8.34 -2.63
C ILE A 200 -5.70 -9.47 -3.66
N HIS A 201 -5.88 -9.13 -4.94
CA HIS A 201 -5.88 -10.09 -6.04
C HIS A 201 -4.51 -10.15 -6.71
N SER A 202 -3.63 -11.03 -6.19
CA SER A 202 -2.23 -11.11 -6.64
C SER A 202 -1.98 -12.02 -7.84
N LEU A 203 -2.97 -12.76 -8.32
CA LEU A 203 -2.79 -13.69 -9.44
C LEU A 203 -2.34 -12.96 -10.71
N GLY A 204 -1.03 -13.04 -11.00
CA GLY A 204 -0.40 -12.41 -12.16
C GLY A 204 -0.17 -10.90 -12.04
N ALA A 205 -0.27 -10.33 -10.86
CA ALA A 205 0.11 -8.94 -10.62
C ALA A 205 1.63 -8.81 -10.68
N MET A 206 2.12 -7.93 -11.56
CA MET A 206 3.56 -7.62 -11.64
C MET A 206 4.05 -6.77 -10.47
N VAL A 207 3.15 -6.15 -9.73
CA VAL A 207 3.43 -5.33 -8.56
C VAL A 207 2.49 -5.74 -7.44
N ASN A 208 3.06 -6.18 -6.32
CA ASN A 208 2.33 -6.51 -5.11
C ASN A 208 2.65 -5.45 -4.04
N ILE A 209 1.62 -4.83 -3.49
CA ILE A 209 1.70 -3.80 -2.46
C ILE A 209 1.13 -4.37 -1.17
N SER A 210 1.97 -4.46 -0.15
CA SER A 210 1.58 -4.89 1.18
C SER A 210 2.07 -3.90 2.24
N TYR A 211 1.50 -3.98 3.44
CA TYR A 211 1.83 -3.09 4.53
C TYR A 211 2.01 -3.84 5.83
N GLU A 212 2.86 -3.29 6.70
CA GLU A 212 3.00 -3.73 8.08
C GLU A 212 3.21 -2.54 9.02
N PHE A 213 2.73 -2.65 10.25
CA PHE A 213 3.21 -1.82 11.34
C PHE A 213 4.47 -2.46 11.92
N ARG A 214 5.57 -1.72 11.89
CA ARG A 214 6.83 -2.14 12.51
C ARG A 214 6.96 -1.44 13.85
N VAL A 215 6.85 -2.24 14.92
CA VAL A 215 6.99 -1.79 16.30
C VAL A 215 8.45 -2.00 16.71
N LYS A 216 9.12 -0.93 17.13
CA LYS A 216 10.53 -0.97 17.54
C LYS A 216 10.72 -0.35 18.91
N VAL A 217 11.18 -1.15 19.87
CA VAL A 217 11.61 -0.70 21.20
C VAL A 217 13.12 -0.62 21.23
N LYS A 218 13.66 0.59 21.45
CA LYS A 218 15.09 0.85 21.55
C LYS A 218 15.50 0.93 23.02
N PHE A 219 16.45 0.12 23.41
CA PHE A 219 17.04 0.12 24.76
C PHE A 219 18.36 0.92 24.75
N ARG A 220 18.76 1.43 25.94
CA ARG A 220 19.99 2.24 26.03
C ARG A 220 21.27 1.43 25.78
N PHE A 221 21.31 0.17 26.26
CA PHE A 221 22.53 -0.66 26.22
C PHE A 221 22.30 -2.05 25.59
N HIS A 222 21.15 -2.27 24.95
CA HIS A 222 20.81 -3.54 24.33
C HIS A 222 20.31 -3.34 22.91
N PHE A 223 20.37 -4.40 22.10
CA PHE A 223 19.75 -4.42 20.79
C PHE A 223 18.24 -4.16 20.88
N SER A 224 17.70 -3.49 19.88
CA SER A 224 16.27 -3.20 19.83
C SER A 224 15.43 -4.49 19.74
N LEU A 225 14.23 -4.44 20.31
CA LEU A 225 13.16 -5.39 19.98
C LEU A 225 12.43 -4.83 18.75
N ILE A 226 12.19 -5.68 17.77
CA ILE A 226 11.44 -5.32 16.56
C ILE A 226 10.35 -6.37 16.37
N GLY A 227 9.12 -5.92 16.18
CA GLY A 227 7.97 -6.74 15.83
C GLY A 227 7.29 -6.18 14.60
N SER A 228 6.70 -7.04 13.78
CA SER A 228 5.95 -6.67 12.58
C SER A 228 4.52 -7.18 12.67
N ILE A 229 3.56 -6.30 12.40
CA ILE A 229 2.13 -6.58 12.41
C ILE A 229 1.63 -6.36 10.97
N PRO A 230 1.27 -7.41 10.23
CA PRO A 230 0.74 -7.25 8.89
C PRO A 230 -0.62 -6.53 8.94
N VAL A 231 -0.83 -5.61 8.00
CA VAL A 231 -2.06 -4.82 7.91
C VAL A 231 -2.51 -4.64 6.47
N THR A 232 -3.80 -4.46 6.28
CA THR A 232 -4.41 -4.26 4.96
C THR A 232 -4.89 -2.83 4.81
N VAL A 233 -4.48 -2.18 3.75
CA VAL A 233 -4.93 -0.84 3.39
C VAL A 233 -6.09 -0.95 2.40
N ALA A 234 -7.26 -0.47 2.83
CA ALA A 234 -8.50 -0.44 2.05
C ALA A 234 -8.64 0.87 1.26
N THR A 235 -9.53 0.89 0.26
CA THR A 235 -9.96 2.13 -0.42
C THR A 235 -11.24 2.71 0.20
N VAL A 236 -12.07 1.84 0.77
CA VAL A 236 -13.27 2.24 1.51
C VAL A 236 -12.90 2.35 3.00
N PRO A 237 -13.30 3.42 3.70
CA PRO A 237 -13.07 3.54 5.14
C PRO A 237 -13.58 2.31 5.90
N VAL A 238 -12.71 1.76 6.76
CA VAL A 238 -13.06 0.59 7.57
C VAL A 238 -13.84 1.07 8.80
N ILE A 239 -14.99 0.45 9.03
CA ILE A 239 -15.83 0.72 10.21
C ILE A 239 -15.23 -0.08 11.35
N HIS A 240 -14.55 0.60 12.26
CA HIS A 240 -13.95 -0.05 13.42
C HIS A 240 -14.98 -0.14 14.56
N HIS A 241 -15.08 -1.31 15.17
CA HIS A 241 -15.76 -1.48 16.44
C HIS A 241 -14.85 -0.98 17.59
N ASP A 242 -15.36 -0.85 18.79
CA ASP A 242 -14.70 -0.20 19.92
C ASP A 242 -13.25 -0.63 20.14
N PHE A 243 -12.41 0.37 20.46
CA PHE A 243 -10.97 0.21 20.72
C PHE A 243 -10.67 -0.07 22.19
#